data_f4cdedb1bf36e891826eab4231709a0d
#
_entry.id   f4cdedb1bf36e891826eab4231709a0d
#
_cell.length_a   1.000
_cell.length_b   1.000
_cell.length_c   1.000
_cell.angle_alpha   90.00
_cell.angle_beta   90.00
_cell.angle_gamma   90.00
#
_symmetry.space_group_name_H-M   'P 1'
#
loop_
_entity.id
_entity.type
_entity.pdbx_description
1 polymer ?
#
loop_
_entity_poly.entity_id
_entity_poly.type
_entity_poly.pdbx_seq_one_letter_code
_entity_poly.pdbx_strand_id
1 'polypeptide(L)'
;MTPLLPLAAIDLLSLAVSVGKIVFLCFLVILPLVSISVYFERRLSAVIQDRVGPNRVGVPLTLFGFKKDWQPLGIGGLAQAAADGLKFILKEDFVPAHVRKAYYWMAPCLVVVPALLTCAVLPFGSEIDLSFLNPIMTSIFGGSGFTQPVKLVIADLSVGPLFTFAIASIGVYGIVLAGWASNSKYPFLGGVRSSAQMISYEISLGLSIIPVFMIFGELNLGKMAAYQDANGWLLLPFWGEGLSFQRWVLLIPIVISFCVFTVSMFAETNRLPFDLAECETELVAGYHTEYSSMKFALFFMGEYAAMIIGSGMAVTLFLGGWSIPFAPYLGLAYEAGNTPWWLGLLYIGTFFAKVFLFILFFIAIRWTLPRFRFDQLMALGWKVFFELALANVFLTAVLLWWTQK
;
A
#
# COMPACT_ATOMS: atom_id res chain seq x y z
N MET A 1 -3.99 41.39 -15.41
CA MET A 1 -4.31 40.26 -16.29
C MET A 1 -3.07 39.39 -16.34
N THR A 2 -3.01 38.40 -15.48
CA THR A 2 -1.98 37.34 -15.56
C THR A 2 -2.26 36.49 -16.79
N PRO A 3 -1.30 36.27 -17.69
CA PRO A 3 -1.53 35.41 -18.84
C PRO A 3 -1.86 34.01 -18.33
N LEU A 4 -2.99 33.49 -18.79
CA LEU A 4 -3.32 32.06 -18.65
C LEU A 4 -2.10 31.29 -19.14
N LEU A 5 -1.53 30.45 -18.25
CA LEU A 5 -0.46 29.53 -18.62
C LEU A 5 -0.85 28.84 -19.93
N PRO A 6 -0.02 28.85 -20.97
CA PRO A 6 -0.30 28.11 -22.18
C PRO A 6 -0.54 26.65 -21.75
N LEU A 7 -1.68 26.09 -22.16
CA LEU A 7 -1.89 24.64 -22.11
C LEU A 7 -0.68 24.03 -22.82
N ALA A 8 0.31 23.60 -22.04
CA ALA A 8 1.49 22.95 -22.57
C ALA A 8 0.99 21.81 -23.46
N ALA A 9 1.36 21.83 -24.72
CA ALA A 9 1.05 20.75 -25.64
C ALA A 9 1.46 19.45 -24.93
N ILE A 10 0.48 18.60 -24.64
CA ILE A 10 0.75 17.33 -23.93
C ILE A 10 1.67 16.56 -24.87
N ASP A 11 2.91 16.44 -24.48
CA ASP A 11 3.89 15.69 -25.25
C ASP A 11 3.45 14.21 -25.24
N LEU A 12 3.20 13.64 -26.42
CA LEU A 12 2.67 12.29 -26.58
C LEU A 12 3.57 11.25 -25.86
N LEU A 13 4.86 11.52 -25.80
CA LEU A 13 5.82 10.70 -25.09
C LEU A 13 5.60 10.75 -23.57
N SER A 14 5.39 11.93 -22.99
CA SER A 14 5.13 12.10 -21.55
C SER A 14 3.82 11.44 -21.13
N LEU A 15 2.79 11.52 -21.96
CA LEU A 15 1.52 10.81 -21.77
C LEU A 15 1.72 9.30 -21.80
N ALA A 16 2.43 8.79 -22.81
CA ALA A 16 2.71 7.36 -22.96
C ALA A 16 3.50 6.81 -21.75
N VAL A 17 4.49 7.57 -21.26
CA VAL A 17 5.27 7.21 -20.05
C VAL A 17 4.36 7.16 -18.83
N SER A 18 3.48 8.15 -18.65
CA SER A 18 2.56 8.18 -17.50
C SER A 18 1.57 7.00 -17.53
N VAL A 19 1.00 6.71 -18.69
CA VAL A 19 0.14 5.53 -18.88
C VAL A 19 0.93 4.24 -18.64
N GLY A 20 2.17 4.16 -19.14
CA GLY A 20 3.06 3.03 -18.90
C GLY A 20 3.32 2.78 -17.42
N LYS A 21 3.57 3.83 -16.62
CA LYS A 21 3.73 3.74 -15.15
C LYS A 21 2.46 3.24 -14.46
N ILE A 22 1.28 3.74 -14.86
CA ILE A 22 -0.01 3.30 -14.32
C ILE A 22 -0.23 1.80 -14.60
N VAL A 23 -0.05 1.39 -15.86
CA VAL A 23 -0.20 -0.03 -16.26
C VAL A 23 0.79 -0.90 -15.51
N PHE A 24 2.06 -0.49 -15.44
CA PHE A 24 3.09 -1.23 -14.71
C PHE A 24 2.72 -1.37 -13.23
N LEU A 25 2.49 -0.25 -12.52
CA LEU A 25 2.30 -0.29 -11.08
C LEU A 25 0.97 -0.95 -10.69
N CYS A 26 -0.15 -0.57 -11.31
CA CYS A 26 -1.46 -1.10 -10.91
C CYS A 26 -1.65 -2.55 -11.36
N PHE A 27 -1.37 -2.85 -12.64
CA PHE A 27 -1.72 -4.15 -13.23
C PHE A 27 -0.60 -5.19 -13.18
N LEU A 28 0.66 -4.79 -13.33
CA LEU A 28 1.79 -5.73 -13.34
C LEU A 28 2.45 -5.90 -11.98
N VAL A 29 2.23 -4.99 -11.04
CA VAL A 29 2.82 -5.06 -9.70
C VAL A 29 1.77 -5.26 -8.62
N ILE A 30 0.84 -4.32 -8.42
CA ILE A 30 -0.10 -4.37 -7.28
C ILE A 30 -1.05 -5.57 -7.40
N LEU A 31 -1.70 -5.79 -8.53
CA LEU A 31 -2.64 -6.91 -8.66
C LEU A 31 -1.97 -8.30 -8.51
N PRO A 32 -0.81 -8.58 -9.14
CA PRO A 32 -0.09 -9.81 -8.85
C PRO A 32 0.38 -9.90 -7.40
N LEU A 33 0.84 -8.80 -6.78
CA LEU A 33 1.27 -8.79 -5.39
C LEU A 33 0.12 -9.07 -4.42
N VAL A 34 -1.09 -8.55 -4.68
CA VAL A 34 -2.33 -8.93 -3.97
C VAL A 34 -2.54 -10.44 -4.04
N SER A 35 -2.50 -11.01 -5.25
CA SER A 35 -2.72 -12.45 -5.45
C SER A 35 -1.65 -13.31 -4.78
N ILE A 36 -0.40 -12.89 -4.86
CA ILE A 36 0.74 -13.53 -4.20
C ILE A 36 0.62 -13.42 -2.67
N SER A 37 0.17 -12.28 -2.14
CA SER A 37 -0.02 -12.09 -0.69
C SER A 37 -1.04 -13.08 -0.12
N VAL A 38 -2.14 -13.37 -0.83
CA VAL A 38 -3.11 -14.40 -0.45
C VAL A 38 -2.46 -15.79 -0.39
N TYR A 39 -1.59 -16.12 -1.35
CA TYR A 39 -0.85 -17.38 -1.33
C TYR A 39 0.07 -17.46 -0.11
N PHE A 40 0.87 -16.41 0.16
CA PHE A 40 1.76 -16.38 1.31
C PHE A 40 1.01 -16.46 2.64
N GLU A 41 -0.14 -15.81 2.74
CA GLU A 41 -1.00 -15.91 3.93
C GLU A 41 -1.42 -17.35 4.20
N ARG A 42 -1.88 -18.09 3.18
CA ARG A 42 -2.23 -19.49 3.31
C ARG A 42 -1.01 -20.37 3.62
N ARG A 43 0.15 -20.04 3.08
CA ARG A 43 1.39 -20.79 3.33
C ARG A 43 1.91 -20.58 4.74
N LEU A 44 1.98 -19.33 5.21
CA LEU A 44 2.42 -18.99 6.56
C LEU A 44 1.45 -19.56 7.61
N SER A 45 0.14 -19.43 7.38
CA SER A 45 -0.86 -20.04 8.28
C SER A 45 -0.68 -21.55 8.41
N ALA A 46 -0.36 -22.21 7.31
CA ALA A 46 -0.11 -23.66 7.32
C ALA A 46 1.16 -24.02 8.11
N VAL A 47 2.24 -23.24 7.95
CA VAL A 47 3.49 -23.43 8.72
C VAL A 47 3.24 -23.24 10.22
N ILE A 48 2.50 -22.18 10.61
CA ILE A 48 2.21 -21.90 12.03
C ILE A 48 1.32 -23.00 12.64
N GLN A 49 0.45 -23.60 11.84
CA GLN A 49 -0.48 -24.69 12.25
C GLN A 49 0.11 -26.09 12.02
N ASP A 50 1.39 -26.22 11.69
CA ASP A 50 2.09 -27.48 11.40
C ASP A 50 1.33 -28.36 10.37
N ARG A 51 0.85 -27.75 9.29
CA ARG A 51 0.17 -28.42 8.18
C ARG A 51 0.75 -28.05 6.83
N VAL A 52 0.53 -28.92 5.84
CA VAL A 52 0.96 -28.67 4.47
C VAL A 52 0.06 -27.62 3.83
N GLY A 53 0.66 -26.49 3.43
CA GLY A 53 -0.04 -25.43 2.69
C GLY A 53 -0.38 -25.83 1.24
N PRO A 54 -0.85 -24.87 0.41
CA PRO A 54 -1.17 -25.14 -0.99
C PRO A 54 0.08 -25.59 -1.76
N ASN A 55 0.09 -26.84 -2.26
CA ASN A 55 1.22 -27.40 -3.00
C ASN A 55 0.79 -28.27 -4.21
N ARG A 56 -0.50 -28.60 -4.35
CA ARG A 56 -1.00 -29.51 -5.39
C ARG A 56 -1.43 -28.81 -6.67
N VAL A 57 -1.71 -27.50 -6.61
CA VAL A 57 -2.13 -26.75 -7.79
C VAL A 57 -0.91 -26.40 -8.61
N GLY A 58 -0.85 -26.97 -9.82
CA GLY A 58 0.19 -26.70 -10.80
C GLY A 58 -0.39 -26.10 -12.08
N VAL A 59 0.46 -25.55 -12.94
CA VAL A 59 0.06 -25.06 -14.25
C VAL A 59 -0.13 -26.29 -15.16
N PRO A 60 -1.32 -26.50 -15.76
CA PRO A 60 -1.53 -27.63 -16.66
C PRO A 60 -0.69 -27.43 -17.94
N LEU A 61 0.24 -28.34 -18.18
CA LEU A 61 1.12 -28.28 -19.36
C LEU A 61 0.37 -28.39 -20.69
N THR A 62 -0.88 -28.85 -20.66
CA THR A 62 -1.80 -28.80 -21.81
C THR A 62 -2.04 -27.39 -22.35
N LEU A 63 -1.90 -26.35 -21.51
CA LEU A 63 -1.98 -24.94 -21.92
C LEU A 63 -0.85 -24.54 -22.90
N PHE A 64 0.27 -25.24 -22.82
CA PHE A 64 1.44 -25.06 -23.71
C PHE A 64 1.51 -26.11 -24.82
N GLY A 65 0.41 -26.84 -25.08
CA GLY A 65 0.33 -27.82 -26.18
C GLY A 65 0.94 -29.21 -25.87
N PHE A 66 1.32 -29.47 -24.62
CA PHE A 66 1.81 -30.80 -24.22
C PHE A 66 0.66 -31.80 -24.04
N LYS A 67 0.97 -33.09 -24.17
CA LYS A 67 -0.04 -34.17 -24.04
C LYS A 67 -0.66 -34.20 -22.64
N LYS A 68 -1.93 -34.57 -22.56
CA LYS A 68 -2.75 -34.61 -21.33
C LYS A 68 -2.17 -35.48 -20.18
N ASP A 69 -1.30 -36.40 -20.51
CA ASP A 69 -0.70 -37.36 -19.55
C ASP A 69 0.51 -36.78 -18.77
N TRP A 70 0.96 -35.57 -19.10
CA TRP A 70 2.03 -34.91 -18.37
C TRP A 70 1.49 -34.32 -17.07
N GLN A 71 2.21 -34.61 -15.98
CA GLN A 71 1.85 -34.02 -14.68
C GLN A 71 1.97 -32.51 -14.74
N PRO A 72 1.03 -31.76 -14.09
CA PRO A 72 1.11 -30.32 -14.06
C PRO A 72 2.44 -29.87 -13.43
N LEU A 73 3.03 -28.81 -13.97
CA LEU A 73 4.26 -28.23 -13.46
C LEU A 73 4.01 -27.69 -12.05
N GLY A 74 4.51 -28.43 -11.05
CA GLY A 74 4.37 -28.05 -9.63
C GLY A 74 5.26 -26.87 -9.31
N ILE A 75 4.69 -25.66 -9.22
CA ILE A 75 5.39 -24.43 -8.83
C ILE A 75 5.15 -24.17 -7.33
N GLY A 76 5.31 -25.20 -6.48
CA GLY A 76 5.11 -25.06 -5.03
C GLY A 76 3.73 -24.51 -4.59
N GLY A 77 2.70 -24.61 -5.47
CA GLY A 77 1.35 -24.10 -5.21
C GLY A 77 1.11 -22.63 -5.57
N LEU A 78 2.06 -21.90 -6.17
CA LEU A 78 1.88 -20.51 -6.62
C LEU A 78 0.71 -20.34 -7.59
N ALA A 79 0.42 -21.36 -8.40
CA ALA A 79 -0.74 -21.37 -9.30
C ALA A 79 -2.09 -21.28 -8.56
N GLN A 80 -2.13 -21.46 -7.24
CA GLN A 80 -3.33 -21.28 -6.42
C GLN A 80 -3.91 -19.86 -6.55
N ALA A 81 -3.07 -18.84 -6.62
CA ALA A 81 -3.51 -17.46 -6.79
C ALA A 81 -4.30 -17.26 -8.10
N ALA A 82 -3.80 -17.84 -9.20
CA ALA A 82 -4.50 -17.81 -10.48
C ALA A 82 -5.79 -18.66 -10.46
N ALA A 83 -5.77 -19.82 -9.82
CA ALA A 83 -6.95 -20.66 -9.66
C ALA A 83 -8.06 -19.97 -8.86
N ASP A 84 -7.72 -19.24 -7.81
CA ASP A 84 -8.67 -18.45 -7.01
C ASP A 84 -9.28 -17.31 -7.85
N GLY A 85 -8.48 -16.60 -8.64
CA GLY A 85 -8.97 -15.57 -9.57
C GLY A 85 -9.94 -16.13 -10.61
N LEU A 86 -9.59 -17.25 -11.26
CA LEU A 86 -10.45 -17.92 -12.22
C LEU A 86 -11.76 -18.42 -11.57
N LYS A 87 -11.68 -18.93 -10.36
CA LYS A 87 -12.87 -19.36 -9.59
C LYS A 87 -13.85 -18.20 -9.39
N PHE A 88 -13.38 -17.01 -9.05
CA PHE A 88 -14.24 -15.84 -8.88
C PHE A 88 -14.88 -15.38 -10.19
N ILE A 89 -14.18 -15.48 -11.32
CA ILE A 89 -14.73 -15.15 -12.63
C ILE A 89 -15.79 -16.14 -13.09
N LEU A 90 -15.55 -17.43 -12.85
CA LEU A 90 -16.44 -18.52 -13.29
C LEU A 90 -17.61 -18.78 -12.34
N LYS A 91 -17.56 -18.26 -11.11
CA LYS A 91 -18.60 -18.44 -10.11
C LYS A 91 -19.86 -17.68 -10.51
N GLU A 92 -21.05 -18.27 -10.30
CA GLU A 92 -22.33 -17.63 -10.52
C GLU A 92 -22.43 -16.32 -9.71
N ASP A 93 -22.83 -15.24 -10.39
CA ASP A 93 -23.01 -13.93 -9.80
C ASP A 93 -24.46 -13.78 -9.31
N PHE A 94 -24.71 -14.21 -8.09
CA PHE A 94 -26.01 -14.09 -7.44
C PHE A 94 -26.20 -12.66 -6.91
N VAL A 95 -27.40 -12.09 -7.19
CA VAL A 95 -27.83 -10.79 -6.67
C VAL A 95 -29.15 -10.99 -5.92
N PRO A 96 -29.19 -10.82 -4.59
CA PRO A 96 -30.42 -10.97 -3.81
C PRO A 96 -31.52 -10.00 -4.30
N ALA A 97 -32.78 -10.42 -4.24
CA ALA A 97 -33.91 -9.62 -4.74
C ALA A 97 -34.16 -8.35 -3.90
N HIS A 98 -33.79 -8.35 -2.62
CA HIS A 98 -34.05 -7.26 -1.66
C HIS A 98 -33.01 -6.15 -1.67
N VAL A 99 -31.91 -6.27 -2.45
CA VAL A 99 -30.82 -5.28 -2.49
C VAL A 99 -31.16 -4.07 -3.37
N ARG A 100 -30.59 -2.93 -3.03
CA ARG A 100 -30.65 -1.70 -3.84
C ARG A 100 -29.58 -1.75 -4.93
N LYS A 101 -29.92 -2.25 -6.11
CA LYS A 101 -29.01 -2.61 -7.20
C LYS A 101 -27.96 -1.53 -7.54
N ALA A 102 -28.36 -0.26 -7.69
CA ALA A 102 -27.44 0.81 -8.09
C ALA A 102 -26.27 0.96 -7.06
N TYR A 103 -26.59 1.08 -5.79
CA TYR A 103 -25.60 1.22 -4.72
C TYR A 103 -24.83 -0.09 -4.49
N TYR A 104 -25.48 -1.23 -4.65
CA TYR A 104 -24.88 -2.55 -4.54
C TYR A 104 -23.75 -2.77 -5.57
N TRP A 105 -23.92 -2.29 -6.81
CA TRP A 105 -22.86 -2.34 -7.83
C TRP A 105 -21.77 -1.28 -7.62
N MET A 106 -22.14 -0.11 -7.09
CA MET A 106 -21.21 1.00 -6.91
C MET A 106 -20.26 0.77 -5.72
N ALA A 107 -20.70 0.08 -4.67
CA ALA A 107 -19.94 -0.09 -3.44
C ALA A 107 -18.56 -0.77 -3.64
N PRO A 108 -18.42 -1.91 -4.35
CA PRO A 108 -17.11 -2.50 -4.59
C PRO A 108 -16.16 -1.58 -5.38
N CYS A 109 -16.70 -0.81 -6.34
CA CYS A 109 -15.91 0.16 -7.11
C CYS A 109 -15.37 1.28 -6.22
N LEU A 110 -16.18 1.77 -5.26
CA LEU A 110 -15.77 2.80 -4.31
C LEU A 110 -14.72 2.32 -3.29
N VAL A 111 -14.52 1.02 -3.15
CA VAL A 111 -13.41 0.48 -2.33
C VAL A 111 -12.15 0.33 -3.17
N VAL A 112 -12.24 -0.28 -4.35
CA VAL A 112 -11.07 -0.60 -5.17
C VAL A 112 -10.45 0.62 -5.84
N VAL A 113 -11.28 1.52 -6.40
CA VAL A 113 -10.77 2.68 -7.16
C VAL A 113 -9.95 3.61 -6.28
N PRO A 114 -10.41 4.03 -5.09
CA PRO A 114 -9.58 4.81 -4.18
C PRO A 114 -8.30 4.07 -3.77
N ALA A 115 -8.38 2.79 -3.44
CA ALA A 115 -7.21 2.00 -3.07
C ALA A 115 -6.15 2.00 -4.18
N LEU A 116 -6.53 1.85 -5.45
CA LEU A 116 -5.58 1.92 -6.56
C LEU A 116 -5.09 3.35 -6.83
N LEU A 117 -5.93 4.38 -6.64
CA LEU A 117 -5.53 5.78 -6.84
C LEU A 117 -4.47 6.24 -5.83
N THR A 118 -4.52 5.76 -4.60
CA THR A 118 -3.53 6.12 -3.57
C THR A 118 -2.12 5.67 -3.91
N CYS A 119 -1.94 4.64 -4.77
CA CYS A 119 -0.62 4.22 -5.22
C CYS A 119 0.08 5.25 -6.13
N ALA A 120 -0.66 6.19 -6.72
CA ALA A 120 -0.11 7.13 -7.69
C ALA A 120 0.99 8.04 -7.12
N VAL A 121 0.96 8.29 -5.82
CA VAL A 121 1.88 9.19 -5.13
C VAL A 121 3.07 8.48 -4.51
N LEU A 122 3.02 7.15 -4.40
CA LEU A 122 4.11 6.36 -3.83
C LEU A 122 5.32 6.33 -4.78
N PRO A 123 6.51 6.77 -4.32
CA PRO A 123 7.75 6.63 -5.07
C PRO A 123 8.24 5.18 -4.96
N PHE A 124 7.92 4.35 -5.92
CA PHE A 124 8.34 2.94 -5.96
C PHE A 124 9.78 2.72 -6.43
N GLY A 125 10.47 3.80 -6.77
CA GLY A 125 11.88 3.85 -7.12
C GLY A 125 12.33 5.30 -7.20
N SER A 126 13.61 5.53 -7.51
CA SER A 126 14.18 6.86 -7.71
C SER A 126 13.88 7.38 -9.12
N GLU A 127 14.87 7.39 -9.95
CA GLU A 127 14.85 7.79 -11.36
C GLU A 127 15.51 6.69 -12.18
N ILE A 128 15.07 6.50 -13.42
CA ILE A 128 15.71 5.60 -14.38
C ILE A 128 16.08 6.38 -15.63
N ASP A 129 17.32 6.26 -16.04
CA ASP A 129 17.76 6.71 -17.36
C ASP A 129 17.31 5.69 -18.42
N LEU A 130 16.38 6.13 -19.25
CA LEU A 130 15.86 5.35 -20.40
C LEU A 130 16.41 5.87 -21.73
N SER A 131 17.50 6.61 -21.74
CA SER A 131 18.10 7.17 -22.96
C SER A 131 18.46 6.12 -24.00
N PHE A 132 18.75 4.88 -23.56
CA PHE A 132 19.02 3.75 -24.44
C PHE A 132 17.80 3.34 -25.31
N LEU A 133 16.57 3.72 -24.93
CA LEU A 133 15.35 3.49 -25.71
C LEU A 133 15.06 4.62 -26.71
N ASN A 134 15.81 5.72 -26.70
CA ASN A 134 15.57 6.85 -27.58
C ASN A 134 15.48 6.48 -29.07
N PRO A 135 16.33 5.60 -29.63
CA PRO A 135 16.20 5.22 -31.05
C PRO A 135 14.85 4.61 -31.40
N ILE A 136 14.27 3.85 -30.48
CA ILE A 136 12.96 3.20 -30.65
C ILE A 136 11.83 4.23 -30.44
N MET A 137 11.94 5.03 -29.38
CA MET A 137 10.90 6.00 -29.00
C MET A 137 10.78 7.14 -30.01
N THR A 138 11.88 7.67 -30.52
CA THR A 138 11.86 8.67 -31.58
C THR A 138 11.27 8.16 -32.89
N SER A 139 11.47 6.86 -33.20
CA SER A 139 10.86 6.22 -34.36
C SER A 139 9.34 6.05 -34.23
N ILE A 140 8.83 5.79 -33.02
CA ILE A 140 7.40 5.54 -32.78
C ILE A 140 6.61 6.84 -32.57
N PHE A 141 7.15 7.75 -31.75
CA PHE A 141 6.44 8.96 -31.30
C PHE A 141 6.89 10.23 -32.01
N GLY A 142 7.95 10.19 -32.82
CA GLY A 142 8.41 11.33 -33.64
C GLY A 142 8.96 12.53 -32.86
N GLY A 143 9.33 12.35 -31.60
CA GLY A 143 9.81 13.41 -30.70
C GLY A 143 11.31 13.37 -30.41
N SER A 144 11.79 14.21 -29.49
CA SER A 144 13.22 14.31 -29.10
C SER A 144 13.72 13.16 -28.21
N GLY A 145 12.87 12.18 -27.89
CA GLY A 145 13.22 11.09 -26.98
C GLY A 145 13.31 11.54 -25.51
N PHE A 146 13.88 10.69 -24.67
CA PHE A 146 14.10 10.99 -23.25
C PHE A 146 15.31 11.91 -23.09
N THR A 147 15.08 13.14 -22.68
CA THR A 147 16.12 14.14 -22.40
C THR A 147 16.52 14.19 -20.93
N GLN A 148 15.65 13.66 -20.05
CA GLN A 148 15.87 13.60 -18.62
C GLN A 148 15.49 12.20 -18.10
N PRO A 149 16.11 11.74 -17.00
CA PRO A 149 15.74 10.48 -16.37
C PRO A 149 14.28 10.50 -15.92
N VAL A 150 13.62 9.36 -16.07
CA VAL A 150 12.19 9.20 -15.75
C VAL A 150 12.04 8.91 -14.27
N LYS A 151 11.37 9.79 -13.53
CA LYS A 151 11.03 9.56 -12.11
C LYS A 151 10.08 8.38 -11.96
N LEU A 152 10.35 7.51 -11.01
CA LEU A 152 9.55 6.31 -10.71
C LEU A 152 8.43 6.59 -9.70
N VAL A 153 7.64 7.60 -10.01
CA VAL A 153 6.39 7.95 -9.34
C VAL A 153 5.38 8.31 -10.42
N ILE A 154 4.10 8.01 -10.23
CA ILE A 154 3.07 8.36 -11.22
C ILE A 154 2.76 9.86 -11.11
N ALA A 155 2.47 10.34 -9.89
CA ALA A 155 2.17 11.73 -9.58
C ALA A 155 3.12 12.25 -8.50
N ASP A 156 4.07 13.12 -8.87
CA ASP A 156 4.99 13.77 -7.94
C ASP A 156 4.32 14.99 -7.30
N LEU A 157 3.54 14.75 -6.25
CA LEU A 157 2.80 15.79 -5.55
C LEU A 157 3.60 16.33 -4.36
N SER A 158 3.60 17.65 -4.20
CA SER A 158 4.22 18.31 -3.04
C SER A 158 3.54 17.98 -1.71
N VAL A 159 2.28 17.57 -1.74
CA VAL A 159 1.44 17.20 -0.58
C VAL A 159 0.98 15.74 -0.67
N GLY A 160 1.87 14.87 -1.13
CA GLY A 160 1.58 13.46 -1.42
C GLY A 160 0.80 12.71 -0.34
N PRO A 161 1.24 12.70 0.92
CA PRO A 161 0.55 11.99 2.00
C PRO A 161 -0.87 12.49 2.27
N LEU A 162 -1.12 13.79 2.17
CA LEU A 162 -2.47 14.33 2.33
C LEU A 162 -3.41 13.85 1.22
N PHE A 163 -2.92 13.77 -0.02
CA PHE A 163 -3.66 13.19 -1.13
C PHE A 163 -3.99 11.71 -0.85
N THR A 164 -3.02 10.93 -0.38
CA THR A 164 -3.21 9.51 -0.07
C THR A 164 -4.33 9.31 0.95
N PHE A 165 -4.32 10.05 2.06
CA PHE A 165 -5.37 9.93 3.09
C PHE A 165 -6.72 10.44 2.60
N ALA A 166 -6.76 11.58 1.91
CA ALA A 166 -8.02 12.11 1.37
C ALA A 166 -8.70 11.14 0.38
N ILE A 167 -7.93 10.42 -0.42
CA ILE A 167 -8.47 9.41 -1.33
C ILE A 167 -8.83 8.12 -0.59
N ALA A 168 -8.02 7.68 0.39
CA ALA A 168 -8.31 6.50 1.19
C ALA A 168 -9.64 6.64 1.95
N SER A 169 -9.92 7.82 2.53
CA SER A 169 -11.20 8.13 3.21
C SER A 169 -12.44 7.89 2.33
N ILE A 170 -12.32 8.04 1.01
CA ILE A 170 -13.42 7.74 0.08
C ILE A 170 -13.78 6.24 0.13
N GLY A 171 -12.80 5.37 0.37
CA GLY A 171 -13.01 3.94 0.49
C GLY A 171 -14.00 3.55 1.60
N VAL A 172 -14.04 4.32 2.69
CA VAL A 172 -14.98 4.12 3.80
C VAL A 172 -16.43 4.19 3.34
N TYR A 173 -16.74 5.12 2.43
CA TYR A 173 -18.09 5.23 1.87
C TYR A 173 -18.48 3.98 1.08
N GLY A 174 -17.54 3.31 0.43
CA GLY A 174 -17.77 2.04 -0.26
C GLY A 174 -18.26 0.95 0.70
N ILE A 175 -17.66 0.85 1.87
CA ILE A 175 -18.02 -0.13 2.91
C ILE A 175 -19.40 0.20 3.53
N VAL A 176 -19.64 1.47 3.85
CA VAL A 176 -20.95 1.91 4.38
C VAL A 176 -22.05 1.63 3.37
N LEU A 177 -21.82 1.96 2.09
CA LEU A 177 -22.79 1.70 1.03
C LEU A 177 -23.02 0.20 0.81
N ALA A 178 -22.01 -0.63 0.93
CA ALA A 178 -22.15 -2.08 0.84
C ALA A 178 -23.09 -2.61 1.91
N GLY A 179 -22.90 -2.21 3.16
CA GLY A 179 -23.78 -2.59 4.27
C GLY A 179 -25.22 -2.08 4.08
N TRP A 180 -25.38 -0.81 3.68
CA TRP A 180 -26.69 -0.20 3.49
C TRP A 180 -27.44 -0.74 2.27
N ALA A 181 -26.74 -0.95 1.15
CA ALA A 181 -27.35 -1.47 -0.08
C ALA A 181 -27.83 -2.91 0.04
N SER A 182 -27.22 -3.69 0.90
CA SER A 182 -27.57 -5.09 1.20
C SER A 182 -28.96 -5.23 1.82
N ASN A 183 -29.52 -4.17 2.40
CA ASN A 183 -30.84 -4.14 3.04
C ASN A 183 -31.06 -5.30 4.04
N SER A 184 -30.02 -5.66 4.76
CA SER A 184 -29.98 -6.74 5.76
C SER A 184 -29.36 -6.24 7.06
N LYS A 185 -29.75 -6.78 8.20
CA LYS A 185 -29.32 -6.30 9.53
C LYS A 185 -27.82 -6.52 9.77
N TYR A 186 -27.29 -7.69 9.42
CA TYR A 186 -25.90 -8.04 9.65
C TYR A 186 -24.93 -7.21 8.79
N PRO A 187 -25.12 -7.11 7.47
CA PRO A 187 -24.31 -6.21 6.62
C PRO A 187 -24.35 -4.76 7.06
N PHE A 188 -25.52 -4.25 7.44
CA PHE A 188 -25.65 -2.88 7.93
C PHE A 188 -24.83 -2.62 9.19
N LEU A 189 -24.94 -3.50 10.19
CA LEU A 189 -24.15 -3.40 11.43
C LEU A 189 -22.65 -3.55 11.15
N GLY A 190 -22.25 -4.45 10.24
CA GLY A 190 -20.86 -4.60 9.81
C GLY A 190 -20.31 -3.34 9.17
N GLY A 191 -21.06 -2.73 8.25
CA GLY A 191 -20.68 -1.48 7.60
C GLY A 191 -20.53 -0.31 8.59
N VAL A 192 -21.45 -0.16 9.56
CA VAL A 192 -21.36 0.88 10.60
C VAL A 192 -20.16 0.66 11.51
N ARG A 193 -19.91 -0.58 11.95
CA ARG A 193 -18.74 -0.90 12.79
C ARG A 193 -17.43 -0.64 12.07
N SER A 194 -17.31 -1.05 10.80
CA SER A 194 -16.11 -0.82 9.99
C SER A 194 -15.84 0.67 9.79
N SER A 195 -16.85 1.44 9.41
CA SER A 195 -16.69 2.88 9.21
C SER A 195 -16.31 3.62 10.49
N ALA A 196 -16.92 3.28 11.63
CA ALA A 196 -16.57 3.86 12.91
C ALA A 196 -15.11 3.56 13.29
N GLN A 197 -14.64 2.34 13.04
CA GLN A 197 -13.26 1.93 13.24
C GLN A 197 -12.30 2.73 12.35
N MET A 198 -12.50 2.69 11.03
CA MET A 198 -11.62 3.33 10.06
C MET A 198 -11.49 4.84 10.32
N ILE A 199 -12.59 5.58 10.47
CA ILE A 199 -12.58 7.01 10.75
C ILE A 199 -11.85 7.33 12.06
N SER A 200 -12.04 6.53 13.11
CA SER A 200 -11.39 6.77 14.39
C SER A 200 -9.87 6.58 14.31
N TYR A 201 -9.41 5.57 13.61
CA TYR A 201 -7.97 5.27 13.48
C TYR A 201 -7.27 6.12 12.43
N GLU A 202 -7.99 6.63 11.42
CA GLU A 202 -7.47 7.57 10.42
C GLU A 202 -6.95 8.86 11.09
N ILE A 203 -7.63 9.36 12.13
CA ILE A 203 -7.17 10.53 12.90
C ILE A 203 -5.82 10.24 13.58
N SER A 204 -5.69 9.10 14.25
CA SER A 204 -4.46 8.70 14.92
C SER A 204 -3.34 8.45 13.92
N LEU A 205 -3.65 7.87 12.78
CA LEU A 205 -2.73 7.63 11.67
C LEU A 205 -2.21 8.95 11.09
N GLY A 206 -3.10 9.91 10.80
CA GLY A 206 -2.73 11.24 10.33
C GLY A 206 -1.84 12.00 11.32
N LEU A 207 -2.17 11.98 12.63
CA LEU A 207 -1.35 12.60 13.66
C LEU A 207 0.03 11.93 13.80
N SER A 208 0.13 10.63 13.59
CA SER A 208 1.39 9.89 13.74
C SER A 208 2.46 10.26 12.71
N ILE A 209 2.08 10.81 11.55
CA ILE A 209 3.02 11.21 10.51
C ILE A 209 3.48 12.66 10.62
N ILE A 210 2.78 13.50 11.40
CA ILE A 210 3.16 14.91 11.59
C ILE A 210 4.60 15.05 12.12
N PRO A 211 5.06 14.28 13.14
CA PRO A 211 6.45 14.33 13.59
C PRO A 211 7.47 14.08 12.47
N VAL A 212 7.17 13.18 11.55
CA VAL A 212 8.03 12.91 10.38
C VAL A 212 8.14 14.16 9.50
N PHE A 213 7.02 14.82 9.21
CA PHE A 213 7.00 16.05 8.39
C PHE A 213 7.69 17.23 9.09
N MET A 214 7.55 17.33 10.41
CA MET A 214 8.24 18.36 11.18
C MET A 214 9.77 18.24 11.11
N ILE A 215 10.28 17.01 11.03
CA ILE A 215 11.71 16.73 10.91
C ILE A 215 12.22 17.04 9.49
N PHE A 216 11.46 16.68 8.45
CA PHE A 216 11.87 16.92 7.07
C PHE A 216 11.60 18.34 6.57
N GLY A 217 10.59 19.02 7.11
CA GLY A 217 10.13 20.32 6.62
C GLY A 217 9.43 20.29 5.26
N GLU A 218 9.25 19.12 4.65
CA GLU A 218 8.59 18.90 3.37
C GLU A 218 7.61 17.72 3.42
N LEU A 219 6.61 17.73 2.52
CA LEU A 219 5.58 16.69 2.40
C LEU A 219 5.76 15.81 1.16
N ASN A 220 6.80 16.06 0.37
CA ASN A 220 7.07 15.30 -0.84
C ASN A 220 7.78 13.98 -0.50
N LEU A 221 7.11 12.85 -0.80
CA LEU A 221 7.60 11.50 -0.48
C LEU A 221 8.89 11.13 -1.22
N GLY A 222 9.06 11.58 -2.46
CA GLY A 222 10.27 11.31 -3.25
C GLY A 222 11.50 12.00 -2.66
N LYS A 223 11.37 13.27 -2.26
CA LYS A 223 12.45 14.02 -1.60
C LYS A 223 12.78 13.44 -0.21
N MET A 224 11.76 12.96 0.53
CA MET A 224 11.97 12.30 1.81
C MET A 224 12.78 11.01 1.65
N ALA A 225 12.50 10.21 0.63
CA ALA A 225 13.25 8.99 0.35
C ALA A 225 14.70 9.31 -0.06
N ALA A 226 14.93 10.32 -0.91
CA ALA A 226 16.25 10.78 -1.31
C ALA A 226 17.07 11.32 -0.11
N TYR A 227 16.45 12.09 0.78
CA TYR A 227 17.09 12.56 2.00
C TYR A 227 17.53 11.41 2.91
N GLN A 228 16.67 10.40 3.08
CA GLN A 228 16.98 9.22 3.90
C GLN A 228 18.07 8.34 3.27
N ASP A 229 18.22 8.34 1.95
CA ASP A 229 19.31 7.63 1.27
C ASP A 229 20.67 8.23 1.64
N ALA A 230 20.78 9.55 1.63
CA ALA A 230 22.02 10.26 1.97
C ALA A 230 22.34 10.22 3.48
N ASN A 231 21.34 10.42 4.33
CA ASN A 231 21.52 10.73 5.76
C ASN A 231 21.10 9.61 6.72
N GLY A 232 20.71 8.46 6.22
CA GLY A 232 20.22 7.35 7.02
C GLY A 232 18.69 7.34 7.18
N TRP A 233 18.14 6.15 7.38
CA TRP A 233 16.70 5.98 7.57
C TRP A 233 16.25 6.57 8.90
N LEU A 234 15.02 7.07 8.96
CA LEU A 234 14.52 7.67 10.20
C LEU A 234 14.49 6.70 11.38
N LEU A 235 14.05 5.48 11.13
CA LEU A 235 13.97 4.44 12.18
C LEU A 235 15.33 3.80 12.48
N LEU A 236 16.26 3.80 11.51
CA LEU A 236 17.58 3.17 11.61
C LEU A 236 18.66 4.15 11.13
N PRO A 237 19.03 5.15 11.95
CA PRO A 237 19.97 6.20 11.56
C PRO A 237 21.44 5.74 11.72
N PHE A 238 21.86 4.72 10.97
CA PHE A 238 23.17 4.10 11.13
C PHE A 238 24.26 4.63 10.18
N TRP A 239 23.96 5.63 9.32
CA TRP A 239 24.93 6.21 8.39
C TRP A 239 24.70 7.69 8.12
N GLY A 240 25.69 8.35 7.53
CA GLY A 240 25.65 9.76 7.21
C GLY A 240 25.46 10.63 8.44
N GLU A 241 24.69 11.68 8.35
CA GLU A 241 24.32 12.55 9.47
C GLU A 241 23.43 11.83 10.51
N GLY A 242 22.93 10.65 10.20
CA GLY A 242 22.18 9.80 11.12
C GLY A 242 22.93 9.43 12.40
N LEU A 243 24.26 9.48 12.38
CA LEU A 243 25.11 9.24 13.55
C LEU A 243 25.19 10.45 14.52
N SER A 244 24.60 11.59 14.18
CA SER A 244 24.61 12.77 15.04
C SER A 244 23.75 12.57 16.30
N PHE A 245 24.18 13.16 17.44
CA PHE A 245 23.44 13.10 18.69
C PHE A 245 21.99 13.61 18.56
N GLN A 246 21.78 14.63 17.74
CA GLN A 246 20.46 15.19 17.47
C GLN A 246 19.51 14.17 16.88
N ARG A 247 19.98 13.34 15.93
CA ARG A 247 19.19 12.28 15.31
C ARG A 247 18.79 11.18 16.31
N TRP A 248 19.71 10.81 17.22
CA TRP A 248 19.41 9.84 18.25
C TRP A 248 18.34 10.32 19.24
N VAL A 249 18.32 11.61 19.58
CA VAL A 249 17.27 12.20 20.42
C VAL A 249 15.93 12.18 19.68
N LEU A 250 15.92 12.50 18.39
CA LEU A 250 14.70 12.48 17.57
C LEU A 250 14.20 11.07 17.25
N LEU A 251 14.99 10.03 17.53
CA LEU A 251 14.56 8.63 17.34
C LEU A 251 13.38 8.26 18.26
N ILE A 252 13.31 8.84 19.45
CA ILE A 252 12.23 8.57 20.43
C ILE A 252 10.85 8.89 19.84
N PRO A 253 10.56 10.13 19.39
CA PRO A 253 9.27 10.43 18.78
C PRO A 253 9.02 9.67 17.47
N ILE A 254 10.05 9.34 16.70
CA ILE A 254 9.90 8.55 15.47
C ILE A 254 9.47 7.13 15.76
N VAL A 255 10.03 6.46 16.79
CA VAL A 255 9.60 5.12 17.19
C VAL A 255 8.14 5.13 17.65
N ILE A 256 7.74 6.14 18.44
CA ILE A 256 6.34 6.31 18.86
C ILE A 256 5.45 6.48 17.62
N SER A 257 5.83 7.37 16.69
CA SER A 257 5.11 7.58 15.42
C SER A 257 4.98 6.29 14.62
N PHE A 258 6.06 5.54 14.47
CA PHE A 258 6.06 4.26 13.75
C PHE A 258 5.12 3.23 14.39
N CYS A 259 5.14 3.10 15.72
CA CYS A 259 4.24 2.19 16.43
C CYS A 259 2.77 2.58 16.25
N VAL A 260 2.43 3.86 16.47
CA VAL A 260 1.05 4.35 16.28
C VAL A 260 0.60 4.20 14.84
N PHE A 261 1.45 4.58 13.88
CA PHE A 261 1.18 4.44 12.45
C PHE A 261 0.88 2.98 12.09
N THR A 262 1.76 2.06 12.50
CA THR A 262 1.63 0.64 12.16
C THR A 262 0.35 0.04 12.72
N VAL A 263 0.03 0.29 13.99
CA VAL A 263 -1.20 -0.25 14.59
C VAL A 263 -2.45 0.39 13.98
N SER A 264 -2.43 1.70 13.69
CA SER A 264 -3.54 2.37 13.00
C SER A 264 -3.77 1.83 11.59
N MET A 265 -2.69 1.45 10.88
CA MET A 265 -2.78 0.79 9.58
C MET A 265 -3.49 -0.58 9.63
N PHE A 266 -3.24 -1.38 10.68
CA PHE A 266 -3.98 -2.63 10.89
C PHE A 266 -5.47 -2.38 11.08
N ALA A 267 -5.84 -1.33 11.80
CA ALA A 267 -7.22 -0.98 12.05
C ALA A 267 -7.91 -0.41 10.79
N GLU A 268 -7.21 0.37 9.98
CA GLU A 268 -7.72 0.93 8.72
C GLU A 268 -7.97 -0.15 7.66
N THR A 269 -7.10 -1.16 7.61
CA THR A 269 -7.24 -2.29 6.67
C THR A 269 -8.16 -3.40 7.16
N ASN A 270 -8.88 -3.20 8.28
CA ASN A 270 -9.78 -4.20 8.91
C ASN A 270 -9.14 -5.58 9.08
N ARG A 271 -7.82 -5.65 9.34
CA ARG A 271 -7.10 -6.91 9.52
C ARG A 271 -7.00 -7.30 10.99
N LEU A 272 -6.97 -8.60 11.26
CA LEU A 272 -6.71 -9.11 12.61
C LEU A 272 -5.44 -8.47 13.20
N PRO A 273 -5.49 -8.00 14.45
CA PRO A 273 -6.50 -8.24 15.50
C PRO A 273 -7.73 -7.32 15.48
N PHE A 274 -7.88 -6.43 14.49
CA PHE A 274 -8.93 -5.41 14.39
C PHE A 274 -10.05 -5.77 13.37
N ASP A 275 -10.20 -7.05 13.03
CA ASP A 275 -11.18 -7.60 12.09
C ASP A 275 -12.56 -7.79 12.76
N LEU A 276 -13.15 -6.70 13.25
CA LEU A 276 -14.45 -6.72 13.92
C LEU A 276 -15.64 -6.50 12.99
N ALA A 277 -15.37 -5.88 11.84
CA ALA A 277 -16.36 -5.64 10.81
C ALA A 277 -16.79 -6.92 10.06
N GLU A 278 -15.87 -7.90 9.97
CA GLU A 278 -16.02 -9.15 9.24
C GLU A 278 -16.15 -10.38 10.17
N CYS A 279 -16.18 -10.15 11.48
CA CYS A 279 -16.13 -11.21 12.48
C CYS A 279 -17.22 -12.26 12.25
N GLU A 280 -16.82 -13.44 11.75
CA GLU A 280 -17.73 -14.56 11.44
C GLU A 280 -18.57 -14.98 12.64
N THR A 281 -18.02 -14.91 13.85
CA THR A 281 -18.68 -15.31 15.07
C THR A 281 -19.76 -14.34 15.55
N GLU A 282 -19.71 -13.06 15.14
CA GLU A 282 -20.65 -12.02 15.57
C GLU A 282 -21.60 -11.59 14.44
N LEU A 283 -21.08 -11.41 13.21
CA LEU A 283 -21.79 -10.77 12.09
C LEU A 283 -21.87 -11.63 10.82
N VAL A 284 -21.60 -12.94 10.90
CA VAL A 284 -21.57 -13.91 9.79
C VAL A 284 -20.41 -13.61 8.83
N ALA A 285 -20.50 -12.53 8.02
CA ALA A 285 -19.43 -12.06 7.14
C ALA A 285 -19.46 -10.52 7.03
N GLY A 286 -20.09 -9.83 7.99
CA GLY A 286 -20.11 -8.37 8.02
C GLY A 286 -20.76 -7.74 6.79
N TYR A 287 -20.18 -6.64 6.31
CA TYR A 287 -20.73 -5.81 5.23
C TYR A 287 -20.79 -6.52 3.86
N HIS A 288 -19.99 -7.57 3.64
CA HIS A 288 -19.93 -8.31 2.37
C HIS A 288 -20.74 -9.61 2.35
N THR A 289 -21.58 -9.86 3.37
CA THR A 289 -22.39 -11.08 3.51
C THR A 289 -23.24 -11.40 2.28
N GLU A 290 -23.84 -10.39 1.66
CA GLU A 290 -24.72 -10.54 0.49
C GLU A 290 -23.96 -10.53 -0.85
N TYR A 291 -22.64 -10.29 -0.84
CA TYR A 291 -21.84 -10.21 -2.04
C TYR A 291 -21.29 -11.58 -2.47
N SER A 292 -21.28 -11.83 -3.77
CA SER A 292 -20.79 -13.08 -4.36
C SER A 292 -19.90 -12.81 -5.57
N SER A 293 -19.18 -13.86 -6.03
CA SER A 293 -18.39 -13.84 -7.27
C SER A 293 -17.36 -12.70 -7.31
N MET A 294 -17.21 -12.01 -8.44
CA MET A 294 -16.26 -10.93 -8.62
C MET A 294 -16.50 -9.74 -7.71
N LYS A 295 -17.76 -9.44 -7.32
CA LYS A 295 -18.06 -8.33 -6.41
C LYS A 295 -17.43 -8.54 -5.04
N PHE A 296 -17.49 -9.76 -4.53
CA PHE A 296 -16.80 -10.14 -3.30
C PHE A 296 -15.28 -10.07 -3.45
N ALA A 297 -14.75 -10.57 -4.58
CA ALA A 297 -13.32 -10.49 -4.86
C ALA A 297 -12.79 -9.05 -4.91
N LEU A 298 -13.60 -8.10 -5.40
CA LEU A 298 -13.22 -6.69 -5.45
C LEU A 298 -13.03 -6.09 -4.04
N PHE A 299 -13.86 -6.42 -3.05
CA PHE A 299 -13.64 -5.97 -1.67
C PHE A 299 -12.31 -6.48 -1.13
N PHE A 300 -12.05 -7.78 -1.24
CA PHE A 300 -10.76 -8.36 -0.84
C PHE A 300 -9.57 -7.74 -1.58
N MET A 301 -9.71 -7.49 -2.88
CA MET A 301 -8.67 -6.82 -3.66
C MET A 301 -8.41 -5.41 -3.16
N GLY A 302 -9.45 -4.66 -2.79
CA GLY A 302 -9.32 -3.32 -2.20
C GLY A 302 -8.58 -3.34 -0.86
N GLU A 303 -8.91 -4.27 0.03
CA GLU A 303 -8.25 -4.42 1.32
C GLU A 303 -6.76 -4.80 1.20
N TYR A 304 -6.44 -5.79 0.36
CA TYR A 304 -5.04 -6.15 0.12
C TYR A 304 -4.26 -5.03 -0.57
N ALA A 305 -4.88 -4.32 -1.52
CA ALA A 305 -4.27 -3.15 -2.15
C ALA A 305 -3.99 -2.05 -1.11
N ALA A 306 -4.94 -1.75 -0.22
CA ALA A 306 -4.75 -0.80 0.87
C ALA A 306 -3.62 -1.24 1.82
N MET A 307 -3.53 -2.54 2.17
CA MET A 307 -2.44 -3.09 2.98
C MET A 307 -1.07 -2.92 2.29
N ILE A 308 -0.98 -3.19 0.99
CA ILE A 308 0.27 -3.04 0.22
C ILE A 308 0.68 -1.57 0.16
N ILE A 309 -0.25 -0.67 -0.12
CA ILE A 309 0.00 0.76 -0.26
C ILE A 309 0.36 1.37 1.09
N GLY A 310 -0.33 1.02 2.16
CA GLY A 310 -0.01 1.44 3.51
C GLY A 310 1.36 0.93 3.98
N SER A 311 1.71 -0.31 3.61
CA SER A 311 3.08 -0.84 3.81
C SER A 311 4.11 -0.02 3.03
N GLY A 312 3.80 0.38 1.79
CA GLY A 312 4.63 1.27 0.98
C GLY A 312 4.81 2.66 1.60
N MET A 313 3.74 3.21 2.20
CA MET A 313 3.80 4.44 2.98
C MET A 313 4.70 4.30 4.21
N ALA A 314 4.52 3.24 5.02
CA ALA A 314 5.38 2.96 6.17
C ALA A 314 6.85 2.87 5.79
N VAL A 315 7.14 2.14 4.72
CA VAL A 315 8.50 1.98 4.17
C VAL A 315 9.06 3.32 3.71
N THR A 316 8.28 4.15 3.02
CA THR A 316 8.75 5.46 2.54
C THR A 316 8.99 6.44 3.67
N LEU A 317 8.11 6.49 4.66
CA LEU A 317 8.20 7.43 5.77
C LEU A 317 9.31 7.06 6.77
N PHE A 318 9.46 5.79 7.12
CA PHE A 318 10.30 5.35 8.23
C PHE A 318 11.54 4.55 7.84
N LEU A 319 11.50 3.83 6.71
CA LEU A 319 12.54 2.90 6.26
C LEU A 319 13.23 3.34 4.95
N GLY A 320 13.17 4.61 4.63
CA GLY A 320 13.89 5.20 3.50
C GLY A 320 13.34 4.87 2.11
N GLY A 321 12.09 4.41 1.99
CA GLY A 321 11.49 4.12 0.70
C GLY A 321 12.32 3.12 -0.13
N TRP A 322 12.70 3.56 -1.31
CA TRP A 322 13.53 2.79 -2.25
C TRP A 322 15.02 2.74 -1.89
N SER A 323 15.49 3.53 -0.90
CA SER A 323 16.92 3.60 -0.54
C SER A 323 17.48 2.25 -0.11
N ILE A 324 18.72 1.99 -0.49
CA ILE A 324 19.45 0.77 -0.13
C ILE A 324 20.09 0.98 1.25
N PRO A 325 20.02 0.01 2.18
CA PRO A 325 20.73 0.13 3.44
C PRO A 325 22.22 0.28 3.21
N PHE A 326 22.85 1.25 3.89
CA PHE A 326 24.28 1.55 3.76
C PHE A 326 24.73 1.98 2.34
N ALA A 327 23.84 2.51 1.51
CA ALA A 327 24.10 2.93 0.13
C ALA A 327 25.38 3.80 -0.02
N PRO A 328 25.64 4.81 0.81
CA PRO A 328 26.87 5.63 0.70
C PRO A 328 28.16 4.81 0.85
N TYR A 329 28.19 3.80 1.71
CA TYR A 329 29.37 2.95 1.92
C TYR A 329 29.58 1.92 0.81
N LEU A 330 28.52 1.58 0.08
CA LEU A 330 28.55 0.64 -1.03
C LEU A 330 28.83 1.33 -2.38
N GLY A 331 28.95 2.65 -2.40
CA GLY A 331 29.04 3.43 -3.65
C GLY A 331 27.76 3.39 -4.49
N LEU A 332 26.64 3.11 -3.86
CA LEU A 332 25.31 3.02 -4.48
C LEU A 332 24.39 4.16 -4.05
N ALA A 333 24.96 5.29 -3.57
CA ALA A 333 24.19 6.44 -3.16
C ALA A 333 23.47 7.07 -4.37
N TYR A 334 22.29 7.63 -4.12
CA TYR A 334 21.50 8.31 -5.12
C TYR A 334 22.13 9.65 -5.52
N GLU A 335 22.35 9.84 -6.81
CA GLU A 335 22.72 11.11 -7.42
C GLU A 335 21.62 11.55 -8.38
N ALA A 336 21.01 12.71 -8.10
CA ALA A 336 19.94 13.23 -8.94
C ALA A 336 20.43 13.47 -10.37
N GLY A 337 19.72 12.93 -11.36
CA GLY A 337 20.04 13.09 -12.78
C GLY A 337 21.12 12.15 -13.33
N ASN A 338 21.77 11.33 -12.50
CA ASN A 338 22.86 10.43 -12.92
C ASN A 338 22.67 8.98 -12.43
N THR A 339 21.43 8.48 -12.45
CA THR A 339 21.13 7.11 -12.03
C THR A 339 21.13 6.17 -13.22
N PRO A 340 22.11 5.24 -13.32
CA PRO A 340 22.12 4.24 -14.39
C PRO A 340 20.89 3.33 -14.26
N TRP A 341 20.41 2.80 -15.40
CA TRP A 341 19.18 2.00 -15.45
C TRP A 341 19.19 0.79 -14.51
N TRP A 342 20.33 0.12 -14.33
CA TRP A 342 20.45 -1.04 -13.42
C TRP A 342 20.28 -0.66 -11.94
N LEU A 343 20.77 0.54 -11.54
CA LEU A 343 20.63 1.05 -10.18
C LEU A 343 19.17 1.42 -9.90
N GLY A 344 18.48 2.02 -10.88
CA GLY A 344 17.04 2.26 -10.79
C GLY A 344 16.23 0.99 -10.59
N LEU A 345 16.58 -0.10 -11.29
CA LEU A 345 15.95 -1.41 -11.08
C LEU A 345 16.26 -1.98 -9.68
N LEU A 346 17.47 -1.78 -9.18
CA LEU A 346 17.84 -2.20 -7.83
C LEU A 346 17.03 -1.45 -6.77
N TYR A 347 16.81 -0.16 -6.95
CA TYR A 347 15.94 0.65 -6.06
C TYR A 347 14.49 0.17 -6.08
N ILE A 348 13.92 -0.16 -7.24
CA ILE A 348 12.61 -0.78 -7.33
C ILE A 348 12.59 -2.10 -6.54
N GLY A 349 13.58 -2.94 -6.75
CA GLY A 349 13.71 -4.23 -6.06
C GLY A 349 13.77 -4.07 -4.54
N THR A 350 14.57 -3.12 -4.02
CA THR A 350 14.67 -2.86 -2.58
C THR A 350 13.38 -2.33 -1.99
N PHE A 351 12.68 -1.44 -2.69
CA PHE A 351 11.37 -0.94 -2.26
C PHE A 351 10.37 -2.08 -2.08
N PHE A 352 10.19 -2.90 -3.12
CA PHE A 352 9.23 -4.02 -3.05
C PHE A 352 9.66 -5.12 -2.09
N ALA A 353 10.96 -5.35 -1.90
CA ALA A 353 11.45 -6.27 -0.87
C ALA A 353 11.07 -5.81 0.54
N LYS A 354 11.22 -4.51 0.87
CA LYS A 354 10.80 -3.94 2.16
C LYS A 354 9.28 -4.00 2.33
N VAL A 355 8.52 -3.64 1.30
CA VAL A 355 7.05 -3.75 1.31
C VAL A 355 6.62 -5.19 1.56
N PHE A 356 7.25 -6.15 0.90
CA PHE A 356 6.96 -7.57 1.08
C PHE A 356 7.27 -8.05 2.50
N LEU A 357 8.38 -7.62 3.10
CA LEU A 357 8.70 -7.91 4.50
C LEU A 357 7.63 -7.34 5.45
N PHE A 358 7.11 -6.14 5.15
CA PHE A 358 6.05 -5.54 5.93
C PHE A 358 4.73 -6.32 5.79
N ILE A 359 4.41 -6.82 4.59
CA ILE A 359 3.26 -7.70 4.35
C ILE A 359 3.40 -9.00 5.14
N LEU A 360 4.60 -9.61 5.16
CA LEU A 360 4.86 -10.80 5.98
C LEU A 360 4.64 -10.53 7.47
N PHE A 361 5.03 -9.35 7.95
CA PHE A 361 4.76 -8.91 9.32
C PHE A 361 3.25 -8.79 9.59
N PHE A 362 2.45 -8.22 8.67
CA PHE A 362 1.00 -8.20 8.77
C PHE A 362 0.41 -9.61 8.89
N ILE A 363 0.86 -10.54 8.06
CA ILE A 363 0.40 -11.92 8.08
C ILE A 363 0.80 -12.62 9.39
N ALA A 364 2.01 -12.41 9.89
CA ALA A 364 2.47 -12.99 11.15
C ALA A 364 1.63 -12.52 12.34
N ILE A 365 1.30 -11.23 12.43
CA ILE A 365 0.44 -10.67 13.48
C ILE A 365 -0.95 -11.28 13.44
N ARG A 366 -1.52 -11.48 12.26
CA ARG A 366 -2.84 -12.10 12.09
C ARG A 366 -2.96 -13.45 12.80
N TRP A 367 -1.88 -14.22 12.85
CA TRP A 367 -1.87 -15.58 13.42
C TRP A 367 -1.32 -15.66 14.84
N THR A 368 -0.83 -14.56 15.40
CA THR A 368 -0.21 -14.54 16.74
C THR A 368 -1.05 -13.81 17.77
N LEU A 369 -1.79 -12.77 17.38
CA LEU A 369 -2.56 -11.96 18.32
C LEU A 369 -4.04 -12.37 18.36
N PRO A 370 -4.67 -12.37 19.56
CA PRO A 370 -6.10 -12.58 19.69
C PRO A 370 -6.87 -11.35 19.16
N ARG A 371 -8.14 -11.56 18.79
CA ARG A 371 -9.07 -10.52 18.37
C ARG A 371 -9.49 -9.65 19.56
N PHE A 372 -9.54 -8.33 19.37
CA PHE A 372 -10.09 -7.40 20.37
C PHE A 372 -11.62 -7.39 20.37
N ARG A 373 -12.22 -6.88 21.44
CA ARG A 373 -13.65 -6.53 21.45
C ARG A 373 -13.82 -5.11 20.91
N PHE A 374 -15.01 -4.80 20.37
CA PHE A 374 -15.29 -3.51 19.72
C PHE A 374 -15.11 -2.32 20.69
N ASP A 375 -15.56 -2.45 21.94
CA ASP A 375 -15.39 -1.46 22.97
C ASP A 375 -13.91 -1.21 23.32
N GLN A 376 -13.11 -2.27 23.41
CA GLN A 376 -11.66 -2.17 23.64
C GLN A 376 -10.94 -1.49 22.48
N LEU A 377 -11.32 -1.85 21.26
CA LEU A 377 -10.76 -1.25 20.06
C LEU A 377 -11.05 0.24 19.99
N MET A 378 -12.30 0.66 20.21
CA MET A 378 -12.65 2.09 20.21
C MET A 378 -11.98 2.85 21.35
N ALA A 379 -11.87 2.25 22.54
CA ALA A 379 -11.15 2.85 23.67
C ALA A 379 -9.65 2.99 23.38
N LEU A 380 -9.03 2.01 22.73
CA LEU A 380 -7.61 2.05 22.31
C LEU A 380 -7.34 3.20 21.33
N GLY A 381 -8.20 3.38 20.33
CA GLY A 381 -8.09 4.45 19.33
C GLY A 381 -8.19 5.84 19.96
N TRP A 382 -9.25 6.09 20.73
CA TRP A 382 -9.54 7.42 21.27
C TRP A 382 -8.77 7.78 22.54
N LYS A 383 -8.62 6.85 23.50
CA LYS A 383 -8.00 7.13 24.80
C LYS A 383 -6.50 6.90 24.84
N VAL A 384 -5.95 6.11 23.90
CA VAL A 384 -4.52 5.79 23.90
C VAL A 384 -3.84 6.37 22.68
N PHE A 385 -4.23 5.96 21.46
CA PHE A 385 -3.47 6.34 20.27
C PHE A 385 -3.66 7.81 19.89
N PHE A 386 -4.86 8.34 20.00
CA PHE A 386 -5.09 9.76 19.73
C PHE A 386 -4.29 10.65 20.71
N GLU A 387 -4.36 10.37 22.00
CA GLU A 387 -3.64 11.15 23.01
C GLU A 387 -2.12 10.97 22.87
N LEU A 388 -1.65 9.75 22.64
CA LEU A 388 -0.23 9.45 22.45
C LEU A 388 0.32 10.14 21.20
N ALA A 389 -0.40 10.08 20.07
CA ALA A 389 0.01 10.74 18.84
C ALA A 389 0.06 12.26 19.01
N LEU A 390 -0.95 12.84 19.66
CA LEU A 390 -0.98 14.29 19.94
C LEU A 390 0.18 14.71 20.87
N ALA A 391 0.40 13.98 21.95
CA ALA A 391 1.54 14.23 22.86
C ALA A 391 2.88 14.11 22.12
N ASN A 392 3.00 13.16 21.20
CA ASN A 392 4.20 12.95 20.41
C ASN A 392 4.49 14.12 19.44
N VAL A 393 3.47 14.75 18.86
CA VAL A 393 3.64 15.97 18.05
C VAL A 393 4.25 17.09 18.90
N PHE A 394 3.73 17.34 20.10
CA PHE A 394 4.29 18.36 21.00
C PHE A 394 5.72 18.00 21.46
N LEU A 395 5.97 16.73 21.77
CA LEU A 395 7.30 16.24 22.14
C LEU A 395 8.30 16.53 21.00
N THR A 396 7.92 16.22 19.76
CA THR A 396 8.76 16.47 18.59
C THR A 396 9.05 17.96 18.42
N ALA A 397 8.05 18.82 18.57
CA ALA A 397 8.24 20.28 18.47
C ALA A 397 9.25 20.79 19.51
N VAL A 398 9.14 20.33 20.76
CA VAL A 398 10.07 20.72 21.85
C VAL A 398 11.48 20.21 21.57
N LEU A 399 11.63 18.96 21.12
CA LEU A 399 12.93 18.39 20.80
C LEU A 399 13.61 19.08 19.61
N LEU A 400 12.84 19.40 18.56
CA LEU A 400 13.38 20.17 17.43
C LEU A 400 13.84 21.56 17.84
N TRP A 401 13.05 22.26 18.64
CA TRP A 401 13.46 23.58 19.17
C TRP A 401 14.72 23.49 20.03
N TRP A 402 14.85 22.43 20.85
CA TRP A 402 16.03 22.22 21.68
C TRP A 402 17.28 21.86 20.86
N THR A 403 17.13 21.06 19.80
CA THR A 403 18.26 20.61 18.97
C THR A 403 18.72 21.67 17.96
N GLN A 404 17.89 22.68 17.65
CA GLN A 404 18.26 23.80 16.78
C GLN A 404 18.98 24.95 17.53
N LYS A 405 18.97 24.94 18.86
CA LYS A 405 19.75 25.83 19.70
C LYS A 405 21.16 25.30 19.94
#